data_2f472c5e850e5568d92a607a035953cb
#
_entry.id   2f472c5e850e5568d92a607a035953cb
#
_cell.length_a   1.000
_cell.length_b   1.000
_cell.length_c   1.000
_cell.angle_alpha   90.00
_cell.angle_beta   90.00
_cell.angle_gamma   90.00
#
_symmetry.space_group_name_H-M   'P 1'
#
loop_
_entity.id
_entity.type
_entity.pdbx_description
1 polymer ?
#
loop_
_entity_poly.entity_id
_entity_poly.type
_entity_poly.pdbx_seq_one_letter_code
_entity_poly.pdbx_strand_id
1 'polypeptide(L)'
;MFVGMPAALLLHEFGSQVWHAFGSPPYLVGSALKSKQWRDVDVRLILQDEEYARLGFGDPEQQHQNGKWVAMVLAFSALGRQMTGLPIDFQIQQATHANAEYGSADCPRSALGVLDLRMAKQDRG
;
A
#
# COMPACT_ATOMS: atom_id res chain seq x y z
N MET A 1 -0.91 -4.92 13.62
CA MET A 1 -1.15 -3.54 13.18
C MET A 1 -1.57 -2.69 14.36
N PHE A 2 -0.94 -1.54 14.51
CA PHE A 2 -1.15 -0.65 15.65
C PHE A 2 -1.98 0.59 15.32
N VAL A 3 -2.87 0.48 14.34
CA VAL A 3 -3.82 1.52 14.00
C VAL A 3 -5.16 1.18 14.66
N GLY A 4 -5.68 2.13 15.45
CA GLY A 4 -6.93 1.92 16.18
C GLY A 4 -8.17 2.02 15.29
N MET A 5 -9.31 1.64 15.87
CA MET A 5 -10.61 1.76 15.20
C MET A 5 -11.19 3.15 15.41
N PRO A 6 -11.96 3.73 14.45
CA PRO A 6 -12.38 3.11 13.18
C PRO A 6 -11.35 3.25 12.05
N ALA A 7 -10.21 3.92 12.30
CA ALA A 7 -9.23 4.20 11.26
C ALA A 7 -8.70 2.93 10.59
N ALA A 8 -8.58 1.83 11.32
CA ALA A 8 -8.14 0.56 10.76
C ALA A 8 -9.11 0.02 9.70
N LEU A 9 -10.41 0.16 9.91
CA LEU A 9 -11.41 -0.23 8.89
C LEU A 9 -11.31 0.66 7.65
N LEU A 10 -11.13 1.97 7.84
CA LEU A 10 -10.97 2.90 6.74
C LEU A 10 -9.67 2.63 5.97
N LEU A 11 -8.62 2.21 6.67
CA LEU A 11 -7.37 1.82 6.03
C LEU A 11 -7.57 0.59 5.12
N HIS A 12 -8.36 -0.40 5.55
CA HIS A 12 -8.69 -1.54 4.71
C HIS A 12 -9.58 -1.14 3.53
N GLU A 13 -10.48 -0.18 3.70
CA GLU A 13 -11.27 0.37 2.58
C GLU A 13 -10.37 1.07 1.57
N PHE A 14 -9.40 1.84 2.02
CA PHE A 14 -8.40 2.42 1.12
C PHE A 14 -7.63 1.33 0.39
N GLY A 15 -7.20 0.29 1.10
CA GLY A 15 -6.53 -0.86 0.50
C GLY A 15 -7.37 -1.55 -0.56
N SER A 16 -8.67 -1.67 -0.33
CA SER A 16 -9.61 -2.22 -1.31
C SER A 16 -9.68 -1.37 -2.58
N GLN A 17 -9.71 -0.04 -2.44
CA GLN A 17 -9.70 0.87 -3.59
C GLN A 17 -8.44 0.69 -4.43
N VAL A 18 -7.28 0.60 -3.80
CA VAL A 18 -6.01 0.36 -4.49
C VAL A 18 -6.02 -1.00 -5.18
N TRP A 19 -6.52 -2.03 -4.50
CA TRP A 19 -6.63 -3.39 -5.06
C TRP A 19 -7.46 -3.38 -6.34
N HIS A 20 -8.64 -2.76 -6.31
CA HIS A 20 -9.51 -2.69 -7.49
C HIS A 20 -8.86 -1.89 -8.63
N ALA A 21 -8.11 -0.84 -8.31
CA ALA A 21 -7.46 -0.01 -9.33
C ALA A 21 -6.30 -0.71 -10.03
N PHE A 22 -5.55 -1.55 -9.32
CA PHE A 22 -4.30 -2.13 -9.83
C PHE A 22 -4.32 -3.65 -9.95
N GLY A 23 -5.34 -4.32 -9.45
CA GLY A 23 -5.42 -5.79 -9.49
C GLY A 23 -4.57 -6.50 -8.43
N SER A 24 -3.93 -5.76 -7.53
CA SER A 24 -3.09 -6.30 -6.46
C SER A 24 -3.35 -5.55 -5.16
N PRO A 25 -3.37 -6.24 -4.01
CA PRO A 25 -3.56 -5.57 -2.73
C PRO A 25 -2.29 -4.80 -2.34
N PRO A 26 -2.45 -3.61 -1.72
CA PRO A 26 -1.30 -2.97 -1.10
C PRO A 26 -1.00 -3.60 0.27
N TYR A 27 0.19 -3.30 0.79
CA TYR A 27 0.64 -3.81 2.08
C TYR A 27 0.95 -2.68 3.04
N LEU A 28 0.56 -2.87 4.30
CA LEU A 28 1.06 -2.06 5.40
C LEU A 28 2.46 -2.57 5.78
N VAL A 29 3.42 -1.67 5.85
CA VAL A 29 4.80 -1.96 6.24
C VAL A 29 5.27 -0.92 7.25
N GLY A 30 6.49 -1.06 7.77
CA GLY A 30 7.11 -0.05 8.60
C GLY A 30 6.59 0.02 10.03
N SER A 31 6.71 1.20 10.64
CA SER A 31 6.53 1.39 12.09
C SER A 31 5.11 1.15 12.58
N ALA A 32 4.09 1.47 11.78
CA ALA A 32 2.69 1.24 12.18
C ALA A 32 2.34 -0.25 12.30
N LEU A 33 3.11 -1.13 11.65
CA LEU A 33 2.97 -2.58 11.78
C LEU A 33 3.68 -3.11 13.01
N LYS A 34 4.79 -2.47 13.43
CA LYS A 34 5.69 -2.96 14.49
C LYS A 34 5.43 -2.32 15.85
N SER A 35 4.89 -1.11 15.93
CA SER A 35 4.87 -0.33 17.17
C SER A 35 3.68 0.63 17.19
N LYS A 36 3.23 0.99 18.41
CA LYS A 36 2.25 2.06 18.63
C LYS A 36 2.84 3.46 18.42
N GLN A 37 4.17 3.58 18.40
CA GLN A 37 4.87 4.86 18.24
C GLN A 37 5.25 5.08 16.78
N TRP A 38 4.24 5.09 15.91
CA TRP A 38 4.43 5.34 14.49
C TRP A 38 4.20 6.82 14.16
N ARG A 39 4.92 7.31 13.13
CA ARG A 39 4.76 8.68 12.60
C ARG A 39 3.97 8.67 11.31
N ASP A 40 4.29 7.75 10.41
CA ASP A 40 3.65 7.60 9.13
C ASP A 40 3.04 6.22 9.02
N VAL A 41 1.98 6.12 8.24
CA VAL A 41 1.38 4.84 7.88
C VAL A 41 1.88 4.49 6.48
N ASP A 42 2.85 3.60 6.43
CA ASP A 42 3.54 3.22 5.19
C ASP A 42 2.75 2.16 4.44
N VAL A 43 2.18 2.53 3.31
CA VAL A 43 1.40 1.64 2.45
C VAL A 43 2.15 1.45 1.14
N ARG A 44 2.43 0.20 0.77
CA ARG A 44 3.22 -0.13 -0.42
C ARG A 44 2.43 -1.02 -1.35
N LEU A 45 2.25 -0.57 -2.59
CA LEU A 45 1.73 -1.38 -3.68
C LEU A 45 2.92 -2.02 -4.39
N ILE A 46 3.02 -3.33 -4.28
CA ILE A 46 4.13 -4.08 -4.86
C ILE A 46 3.61 -4.75 -6.13
N LEU A 47 4.10 -4.31 -7.28
CA LEU A 47 3.70 -4.83 -8.58
C LEU A 47 4.74 -5.80 -9.11
N GLN A 48 4.28 -6.84 -9.81
CA GLN A 48 5.19 -7.71 -10.55
C GLN A 48 6.02 -6.88 -11.52
N ASP A 49 7.24 -7.32 -11.80
CA ASP A 49 8.21 -6.54 -12.57
C ASP A 49 7.67 -6.14 -13.93
N GLU A 50 6.95 -7.03 -14.61
CA GLU A 50 6.34 -6.77 -15.92
C GLU A 50 5.25 -5.70 -15.83
N GLU A 51 4.42 -5.76 -14.80
CA GLU A 51 3.35 -4.78 -14.59
C GLU A 51 3.92 -3.41 -14.25
N TYR A 52 4.94 -3.37 -13.41
CA TYR A 52 5.63 -2.12 -13.08
C TYR A 52 6.21 -1.46 -14.34
N ALA A 53 6.86 -2.25 -15.20
CA ALA A 53 7.40 -1.78 -16.47
C ALA A 53 6.29 -1.32 -17.42
N ARG A 54 5.19 -2.07 -17.50
CA ARG A 54 4.06 -1.76 -18.38
C ARG A 54 3.41 -0.42 -18.03
N LEU A 55 3.41 -0.04 -16.77
CA LEU A 55 2.85 1.24 -16.34
C LEU A 55 3.76 2.44 -16.65
N GLY A 56 4.99 2.20 -17.10
CA GLY A 56 5.86 3.27 -17.57
C GLY A 56 6.69 3.93 -16.48
N PHE A 57 6.94 3.24 -15.37
CA PHE A 57 7.73 3.80 -14.25
C PHE A 57 9.24 3.70 -14.47
N GLY A 58 9.68 2.91 -15.45
CA GLY A 58 11.10 2.81 -15.79
C GLY A 58 11.94 2.09 -14.74
N ASP A 59 13.14 2.61 -14.50
CA ASP A 59 14.08 2.03 -13.55
C ASP A 59 13.59 2.23 -12.11
N PRO A 60 13.40 1.15 -11.33
CA PRO A 60 12.95 1.28 -9.93
C PRO A 60 13.86 2.11 -9.05
N GLU A 61 15.18 2.14 -9.32
CA GLU A 61 16.11 2.95 -8.54
C GLU A 61 15.97 4.44 -8.82
N GLN A 62 15.31 4.82 -9.92
CA GLN A 62 15.10 6.20 -10.32
C GLN A 62 13.62 6.58 -10.34
N GLN A 63 12.76 5.82 -9.66
CA GLN A 63 11.32 6.06 -9.68
C GLN A 63 10.93 7.44 -9.19
N HIS A 64 11.70 8.03 -8.25
CA HIS A 64 11.44 9.37 -7.72
C HIS A 64 11.64 10.47 -8.78
N GLN A 65 12.29 10.16 -9.89
CA GLN A 65 12.47 11.08 -11.02
C GLN A 65 11.43 10.85 -12.13
N ASN A 66 10.59 9.83 -12.00
CA ASN A 66 9.55 9.53 -12.98
C ASN A 66 8.28 10.30 -12.64
N GLY A 67 7.89 11.24 -13.52
CA GLY A 67 6.74 12.11 -13.25
C GLY A 67 5.42 11.36 -13.09
N LYS A 68 5.22 10.29 -13.83
CA LYS A 68 4.01 9.46 -13.71
C LYS A 68 3.96 8.74 -12.37
N TRP A 69 5.07 8.18 -11.94
CA TRP A 69 5.18 7.53 -10.63
C TRP A 69 4.90 8.54 -9.52
N VAL A 70 5.54 9.70 -9.58
CA VAL A 70 5.37 10.77 -8.57
C VAL A 70 3.90 11.22 -8.50
N ALA A 71 3.27 11.47 -9.64
CA ALA A 71 1.87 11.89 -9.69
C ALA A 71 0.93 10.85 -9.06
N MET A 72 1.12 9.58 -9.38
CA MET A 72 0.30 8.50 -8.83
C MET A 72 0.50 8.35 -7.32
N VAL A 73 1.75 8.38 -6.86
CA VAL A 73 2.08 8.28 -5.44
C VAL A 73 1.47 9.43 -4.65
N LEU A 74 1.58 10.64 -5.14
CA LEU A 74 0.98 11.81 -4.48
C LEU A 74 -0.54 11.73 -4.45
N ALA A 75 -1.16 11.34 -5.57
CA ALA A 75 -2.62 11.25 -5.67
C ALA A 75 -3.18 10.18 -4.73
N PHE A 76 -2.59 9.00 -4.70
CA PHE A 76 -3.06 7.91 -3.82
C PHE A 76 -2.74 8.18 -2.35
N SER A 77 -1.62 8.84 -2.04
CA SER A 77 -1.35 9.28 -0.66
C SER A 77 -2.41 10.27 -0.19
N ALA A 78 -2.77 11.24 -1.03
CA ALA A 78 -3.82 12.21 -0.71
C ALA A 78 -5.19 11.54 -0.52
N LEU A 79 -5.54 10.59 -1.40
CA LEU A 79 -6.77 9.83 -1.27
C LEU A 79 -6.80 9.04 0.05
N GLY A 80 -5.70 8.37 0.37
CA GLY A 80 -5.59 7.61 1.62
C GLY A 80 -5.74 8.48 2.86
N ARG A 81 -5.11 9.64 2.87
CA ARG A 81 -5.24 10.61 3.97
C ARG A 81 -6.67 11.10 4.11
N GLN A 82 -7.33 11.39 3.00
CA GLN A 82 -8.72 11.84 3.02
C GLN A 82 -9.67 10.76 3.52
N MET A 83 -9.47 9.51 3.07
CA MET A 83 -10.34 8.40 3.47
C MET A 83 -10.16 8.00 4.93
N THR A 84 -8.93 8.04 5.44
CA THR A 84 -8.59 7.45 6.75
C THR A 84 -8.36 8.47 7.85
N GLY A 85 -8.00 9.70 7.51
CA GLY A 85 -7.53 10.69 8.49
C GLY A 85 -6.13 10.39 9.03
N LEU A 86 -5.43 9.40 8.47
CA LEU A 86 -4.10 8.98 8.89
C LEU A 86 -3.02 9.60 7.98
N PRO A 87 -1.78 9.76 8.48
CA PRO A 87 -0.67 10.26 7.66
C PRO A 87 -0.15 9.16 6.71
N ILE A 88 -0.93 8.86 5.68
CA ILE A 88 -0.61 7.82 4.71
C ILE A 88 0.59 8.23 3.85
N ASP A 89 1.59 7.36 3.79
CA ASP A 89 2.69 7.42 2.82
C ASP A 89 2.55 6.23 1.87
N PHE A 90 1.93 6.47 0.72
CA PHE A 90 1.71 5.44 -0.29
C PHE A 90 2.83 5.50 -1.32
N GLN A 91 3.40 4.35 -1.64
CA GLN A 91 4.39 4.23 -2.72
C GLN A 91 4.13 2.96 -3.53
N ILE A 92 4.55 3.01 -4.80
CA ILE A 92 4.47 1.88 -5.72
C ILE A 92 5.89 1.34 -5.90
N GLN A 93 6.05 0.02 -5.78
CA GLN A 93 7.35 -0.62 -5.85
C GLN A 93 7.33 -1.80 -6.82
N GLN A 94 8.47 -2.03 -7.47
CA GLN A 94 8.70 -3.23 -8.26
C GLN A 94 8.95 -4.42 -7.32
N ALA A 95 8.38 -5.58 -7.63
CA ALA A 95 8.43 -6.76 -6.74
C ALA A 95 9.87 -7.18 -6.41
N THR A 96 10.75 -7.27 -7.39
CA THR A 96 12.15 -7.65 -7.15
C THR A 96 12.84 -6.69 -6.19
N HIS A 97 12.65 -5.37 -6.39
CA HIS A 97 13.24 -4.34 -5.55
C HIS A 97 12.63 -4.35 -4.14
N ALA A 98 11.31 -4.50 -4.03
CA ALA A 98 10.63 -4.56 -2.74
C ALA A 98 11.01 -5.79 -1.92
N ASN A 99 11.16 -6.94 -2.57
CA ASN A 99 11.54 -8.17 -1.88
C ASN A 99 12.97 -8.12 -1.33
N ALA A 100 13.85 -7.38 -1.99
CA ALA A 100 15.18 -7.12 -1.45
C ALA A 100 15.12 -6.26 -0.17
N GLU A 101 14.13 -5.35 -0.07
CA GLU A 101 13.99 -4.43 1.06
C GLU A 101 13.14 -5.02 2.19
N TYR A 102 12.03 -5.71 1.88
CA TYR A 102 11.04 -6.16 2.85
C TYR A 102 10.90 -7.69 2.92
N GLY A 103 11.78 -8.44 2.31
CA GLY A 103 11.67 -9.88 2.23
C GLY A 103 12.07 -10.64 3.48
N SER A 104 12.62 -9.96 4.51
CA SER A 104 13.07 -10.61 5.74
C SER A 104 11.98 -10.59 6.82
N ALA A 105 12.14 -11.45 7.85
CA ALA A 105 11.26 -11.47 9.01
C ALA A 105 11.33 -10.18 9.83
N ASP A 106 12.44 -9.41 9.72
CA ASP A 106 12.60 -8.13 10.39
C ASP A 106 11.84 -7.00 9.74
N CYS A 107 11.38 -7.20 8.49
CA CYS A 107 10.62 -6.21 7.72
C CYS A 107 9.28 -6.82 7.30
N PRO A 108 8.37 -7.08 8.25
CA PRO A 108 7.08 -7.70 7.94
C PRO A 108 6.19 -6.77 7.14
N ARG A 109 5.25 -7.36 6.40
CA ARG A 109 4.21 -6.64 5.67
C ARG A 109 2.86 -7.34 5.86
N SER A 110 1.78 -6.55 5.90
CA SER A 110 0.42 -7.05 6.10
C SER A 110 -0.48 -6.54 4.98
N ALA A 111 -1.15 -7.46 4.29
CA ALA A 111 -2.04 -7.10 3.19
C ALA A 111 -3.23 -6.28 3.69
N LEU A 112 -3.58 -5.23 2.94
CA LEU A 112 -4.74 -4.40 3.20
C LEU A 112 -5.88 -4.77 2.25
N GLY A 113 -7.11 -4.46 2.66
CA GLY A 113 -8.31 -4.75 1.88
C GLY A 113 -8.97 -6.08 2.21
N VAL A 114 -8.33 -6.92 3.00
CA VAL A 114 -8.86 -8.24 3.38
C VAL A 114 -10.05 -8.16 4.33
N LEU A 115 -10.26 -7.01 5.00
CA LEU A 115 -11.41 -6.78 5.87
C LEU A 115 -12.53 -6.02 5.17
N ASP A 116 -12.53 -5.94 3.83
CA ASP A 116 -13.60 -5.33 3.06
C ASP A 116 -14.89 -6.11 3.30
N LEU A 117 -15.92 -5.44 3.79
CA LEU A 117 -17.21 -6.06 4.12
C LEU A 117 -17.88 -6.65 2.90
N ARG A 118 -17.68 -6.08 1.70
CA ARG A 118 -18.24 -6.62 0.47
C ARG A 118 -17.62 -7.96 0.12
N MET A 119 -16.33 -8.10 0.28
CA MET A 119 -15.62 -9.37 0.04
C MET A 119 -16.00 -10.40 1.09
N ALA A 120 -16.12 -10.01 2.36
CA ALA A 120 -16.55 -10.90 3.44
C ALA A 120 -17.94 -11.47 3.17
N LYS A 121 -18.87 -10.66 2.64
CA LYS A 121 -20.21 -11.12 2.27
C LYS A 121 -20.18 -12.10 1.10
N GLN A 122 -19.32 -11.90 0.12
CA GLN A 122 -19.15 -12.80 -1.01
C GLN A 122 -18.59 -14.14 -0.56
N ASP A 123 -17.63 -14.15 0.34
CA ASP A 123 -17.05 -15.37 0.88
C ASP A 123 -18.04 -16.19 1.71
N ARG A 124 -19.02 -15.54 2.29
CA ARG A 124 -20.08 -16.20 3.08
C ARG A 124 -21.25 -16.70 2.23
N GLY A 125 -21.32 -16.20 1.05
CA GLY A 125 -22.42 -16.49 0.15
C GLY A 125 -22.23 -17.75 -0.63
#